data_55c9d0b63c9f24ae45987475cfa0cf12
#
_entry.id   55c9d0b63c9f24ae45987475cfa0cf12
#
_cell.length_a   1.000
_cell.length_b   1.000
_cell.length_c   1.000
_cell.angle_alpha   90.00
_cell.angle_beta   90.00
_cell.angle_gamma   90.00
#
_symmetry.space_group_name_H-M   'P 1'
#
loop_
_entity.id
_entity.type
_entity.pdbx_description
1 polymer ?
#
loop_
_entity_poly.entity_id
_entity_poly.type
_entity_poly.pdbx_seq_one_letter_code
_entity_poly.pdbx_strand_id
1 'polypeptide(L)'
;MTTLNLLRAERIKLFSTRAPWWCLTLAFVAPLGFTALFFALAGPEIPATVGNTQLASGNGRTVLLVLAVLATASEFGWGTMRLTFQAVPRRVPALLAKVTIIGAVGAVLGLVVGFGAWGVGTLVQPDADLALHSGAEWRSVLGQSLVFLFTAVAGVGVALLLRNVAFALAAVLVWTQLLEGLVVFIPGAGKHIYQWMPFHAADEFVGAGGFAAGPLQLSAAPLSPWGYLGYFAAISVALFVAGVVVTAKRDA
;
A
#
# COMPACT_ATOMS: atom_id res chain seq x y z
N MET A 1 26.09 -14.63 9.37
CA MET A 1 25.63 -14.20 8.01
C MET A 1 25.68 -12.69 7.93
N THR A 2 26.18 -12.14 6.83
CA THR A 2 26.18 -10.68 6.62
C THR A 2 24.78 -10.22 6.24
N THR A 3 24.42 -8.96 6.54
CA THR A 3 23.13 -8.37 6.18
C THR A 3 22.86 -8.48 4.67
N LEU A 4 23.89 -8.34 3.85
CA LEU A 4 23.79 -8.49 2.40
C LEU A 4 23.31 -9.87 1.96
N ASN A 5 23.78 -10.93 2.63
CA ASN A 5 23.37 -12.31 2.32
C ASN A 5 21.91 -12.57 2.69
N LEU A 6 21.41 -11.93 3.77
CA LEU A 6 20.00 -12.00 4.15
C LEU A 6 19.10 -11.33 3.10
N LEU A 7 19.48 -10.13 2.65
CA LEU A 7 18.74 -9.41 1.59
C LEU A 7 18.72 -10.22 0.28
N ARG A 8 19.86 -10.81 -0.10
CA ARG A 8 19.92 -11.67 -1.31
C ARG A 8 19.01 -12.89 -1.17
N ALA A 9 19.01 -13.55 -0.01
CA ALA A 9 18.15 -14.69 0.24
C ALA A 9 16.66 -14.32 0.16
N GLU A 10 16.24 -13.22 0.79
CA GLU A 10 14.85 -12.79 0.73
C GLU A 10 14.42 -12.37 -0.68
N ARG A 11 15.31 -11.73 -1.45
CA ARG A 11 15.04 -11.42 -2.86
C ARG A 11 14.84 -12.70 -3.68
N ILE A 12 15.71 -13.71 -3.51
CA ILE A 12 15.57 -14.98 -4.23
C ILE A 12 14.26 -15.66 -3.84
N LYS A 13 13.93 -15.74 -2.55
CA LYS A 13 12.65 -16.32 -2.10
C LYS A 13 11.45 -15.64 -2.74
N LEU A 14 11.44 -14.30 -2.74
CA LEU A 14 10.32 -13.53 -3.30
C LEU A 14 10.12 -13.82 -4.79
N PHE A 15 11.18 -13.83 -5.58
CA PHE A 15 11.09 -13.95 -7.05
C PHE A 15 11.25 -15.37 -7.60
N SER A 16 11.45 -16.39 -6.73
CA SER A 16 11.56 -17.81 -7.13
C SER A 16 10.21 -18.44 -7.51
N THR A 17 9.10 -17.84 -7.12
CA THR A 17 7.75 -18.33 -7.42
C THR A 17 7.06 -17.44 -8.46
N ARG A 18 5.99 -17.96 -9.10
CA ARG A 18 5.23 -17.19 -10.10
C ARG A 18 4.26 -16.17 -9.49
N ALA A 19 3.83 -16.40 -8.24
CA ALA A 19 2.83 -15.56 -7.59
C ALA A 19 3.23 -14.08 -7.48
N PRO A 20 4.44 -13.70 -7.05
CA PRO A 20 4.86 -12.30 -7.02
C PRO A 20 4.82 -11.61 -8.38
N TRP A 21 5.20 -12.30 -9.45
CA TRP A 21 5.15 -11.72 -10.80
C TRP A 21 3.72 -11.39 -11.23
N TRP A 22 2.77 -12.28 -11.00
CA TRP A 22 1.35 -12.03 -11.26
C TRP A 22 0.79 -10.90 -10.38
N CYS A 23 1.15 -10.88 -9.11
CA CYS A 23 0.73 -9.79 -8.21
C CYS A 23 1.31 -8.45 -8.67
N LEU A 24 2.59 -8.37 -9.00
CA LEU A 24 3.21 -7.12 -9.46
C LEU A 24 2.62 -6.64 -10.79
N THR A 25 2.38 -7.56 -11.74
CA THR A 25 1.73 -7.24 -13.01
C THR A 25 0.31 -6.71 -12.77
N LEU A 26 -0.48 -7.38 -11.93
CA LEU A 26 -1.84 -6.95 -11.62
C LEU A 26 -1.85 -5.62 -10.84
N ALA A 27 -0.93 -5.45 -9.88
CA ALA A 27 -0.80 -4.21 -9.11
C ALA A 27 -0.38 -3.01 -9.99
N PHE A 28 0.22 -3.24 -11.13
CA PHE A 28 0.54 -2.23 -12.11
C PHE A 28 -0.61 -2.02 -13.11
N VAL A 29 -1.09 -3.08 -13.74
CA VAL A 29 -2.06 -3.00 -14.85
C VAL A 29 -3.45 -2.54 -14.36
N ALA A 30 -3.91 -3.00 -13.18
CA ALA A 30 -5.23 -2.67 -12.71
C ALA A 30 -5.40 -1.15 -12.45
N PRO A 31 -4.52 -0.44 -11.71
CA PRO A 31 -4.64 1.00 -11.55
C PRO A 31 -4.64 1.76 -12.88
N LEU A 32 -3.76 1.39 -13.81
CA LEU A 32 -3.66 2.06 -15.11
C LEU A 32 -4.94 1.85 -15.95
N GLY A 33 -5.44 0.62 -15.98
CA GLY A 33 -6.68 0.29 -16.67
C GLY A 33 -7.88 1.04 -16.09
N PHE A 34 -8.00 1.10 -14.77
CA PHE A 34 -9.05 1.89 -14.12
C PHE A 34 -8.89 3.39 -14.36
N THR A 35 -7.67 3.93 -14.36
CA THR A 35 -7.43 5.35 -14.68
C THR A 35 -7.84 5.64 -16.13
N ALA A 36 -7.47 4.78 -17.08
CA ALA A 36 -7.86 4.92 -18.49
C ALA A 36 -9.40 4.90 -18.64
N LEU A 37 -10.06 3.91 -18.02
CA LEU A 37 -11.51 3.77 -18.06
C LEU A 37 -12.21 4.96 -17.40
N PHE A 38 -11.71 5.40 -16.24
CA PHE A 38 -12.26 6.53 -15.51
C PHE A 38 -12.26 7.79 -16.38
N PHE A 39 -11.11 8.18 -16.96
CA PHE A 39 -11.01 9.37 -17.80
C PHE A 39 -11.71 9.23 -19.16
N ALA A 40 -11.82 8.03 -19.70
CA ALA A 40 -12.56 7.78 -20.94
C ALA A 40 -14.09 7.90 -20.74
N LEU A 41 -14.59 7.60 -19.54
CA LEU A 41 -16.01 7.67 -19.21
C LEU A 41 -16.39 8.94 -18.43
N ALA A 42 -15.41 9.66 -17.89
CA ALA A 42 -15.65 10.89 -17.15
C ALA A 42 -16.26 11.95 -18.07
N GLY A 43 -17.42 12.46 -17.66
CA GLY A 43 -18.02 13.61 -18.33
C GLY A 43 -17.24 14.91 -18.03
N PRO A 44 -17.58 16.00 -18.73
CA PRO A 44 -16.90 17.30 -18.59
C PRO A 44 -17.05 17.92 -17.17
N GLU A 45 -17.94 17.37 -16.35
CA GLU A 45 -18.16 17.81 -14.98
C GLU A 45 -17.06 17.36 -14.00
N ILE A 46 -16.26 16.35 -14.38
CA ILE A 46 -15.18 15.82 -13.54
C ILE A 46 -13.87 16.44 -14.02
N PRO A 47 -13.27 17.36 -13.25
CA PRO A 47 -12.03 18.00 -13.67
C PRO A 47 -10.89 16.97 -13.74
N ALA A 48 -10.19 16.95 -14.85
CA ALA A 48 -8.96 16.18 -14.97
C ALA A 48 -7.85 16.91 -14.20
N THR A 49 -7.47 16.36 -13.06
CA THR A 49 -6.36 16.86 -12.22
C THR A 49 -5.32 15.77 -12.01
N VAL A 50 -4.09 16.17 -11.71
CA VAL A 50 -3.02 15.19 -11.39
C VAL A 50 -3.42 14.30 -10.22
N GLY A 51 -4.08 14.83 -9.18
CA GLY A 51 -4.60 14.05 -8.05
C GLY A 51 -5.59 12.97 -8.49
N ASN A 52 -6.50 13.31 -9.41
CA ASN A 52 -7.51 12.37 -9.93
C ASN A 52 -6.89 11.25 -10.76
N THR A 53 -5.71 11.42 -11.37
CA THR A 53 -5.01 10.32 -12.04
C THR A 53 -4.59 9.24 -11.06
N GLN A 54 -4.41 9.57 -9.77
CA GLN A 54 -3.95 8.67 -8.73
C GLN A 54 -5.07 7.91 -7.99
N LEU A 55 -6.35 8.20 -8.27
CA LEU A 55 -7.50 7.58 -7.59
C LEU A 55 -7.47 6.06 -7.62
N ALA A 56 -7.15 5.48 -8.77
CA ALA A 56 -7.13 4.04 -8.97
C ALA A 56 -5.92 3.33 -8.34
N SER A 57 -4.91 4.08 -7.86
CA SER A 57 -3.70 3.51 -7.24
C SER A 57 -4.00 2.69 -5.99
N GLY A 58 -5.14 2.92 -5.33
CA GLY A 58 -5.65 2.11 -4.24
C GLY A 58 -5.79 0.62 -4.58
N ASN A 59 -6.19 0.30 -5.82
CA ASN A 59 -6.28 -1.09 -6.29
C ASN A 59 -4.89 -1.75 -6.34
N GLY A 60 -3.89 -1.03 -6.82
CA GLY A 60 -2.50 -1.50 -6.83
C GLY A 60 -1.95 -1.75 -5.43
N ARG A 61 -2.25 -0.85 -4.48
CA ARG A 61 -1.88 -1.01 -3.07
C ARG A 61 -2.52 -2.26 -2.43
N THR A 62 -3.78 -2.53 -2.75
CA THR A 62 -4.48 -3.73 -2.27
C THR A 62 -3.79 -5.00 -2.75
N VAL A 63 -3.41 -5.07 -4.03
CA VAL A 63 -2.68 -6.22 -4.57
C VAL A 63 -1.28 -6.34 -3.95
N LEU A 64 -0.59 -5.22 -3.69
CA LEU A 64 0.68 -5.23 -2.97
C LEU A 64 0.53 -5.73 -1.52
N LEU A 65 -0.54 -5.37 -0.82
CA LEU A 65 -0.87 -5.93 0.50
C LEU A 65 -1.01 -7.45 0.43
N VAL A 66 -1.76 -7.95 -0.55
CA VAL A 66 -1.90 -9.40 -0.78
C VAL A 66 -0.53 -10.04 -1.01
N LEU A 67 0.33 -9.45 -1.85
CA LEU A 67 1.69 -9.93 -2.07
C LEU A 67 2.50 -9.97 -0.77
N ALA A 68 2.49 -8.91 0.02
CA ALA A 68 3.24 -8.81 1.28
C ALA A 68 2.79 -9.86 2.29
N VAL A 69 1.47 -10.08 2.39
CA VAL A 69 0.87 -11.12 3.25
C VAL A 69 1.27 -12.51 2.75
N LEU A 70 1.10 -12.80 1.47
CA LEU A 70 1.47 -14.10 0.89
C LEU A 70 2.95 -14.40 1.09
N ALA A 71 3.84 -13.46 0.75
CA ALA A 71 5.29 -13.63 0.88
C ALA A 71 5.77 -13.83 2.33
N THR A 72 4.94 -13.45 3.32
CA THR A 72 5.32 -13.54 4.73
C THR A 72 4.58 -14.66 5.45
N ALA A 73 3.25 -14.72 5.36
CA ALA A 73 2.43 -15.66 6.10
C ALA A 73 2.57 -17.10 5.58
N SER A 74 2.83 -17.31 4.28
CA SER A 74 3.06 -18.64 3.72
C SER A 74 4.29 -19.34 4.30
N GLU A 75 5.33 -18.60 4.69
CA GLU A 75 6.51 -19.17 5.31
C GLU A 75 6.21 -19.83 6.68
N PHE A 76 5.20 -19.35 7.39
CA PHE A 76 4.74 -20.02 8.62
C PHE A 76 3.99 -21.32 8.28
N GLY A 77 3.12 -21.28 7.26
CA GLY A 77 2.35 -22.46 6.82
C GLY A 77 3.23 -23.60 6.29
N TRP A 78 4.32 -23.26 5.59
CA TRP A 78 5.26 -24.25 5.03
C TRP A 78 6.42 -24.61 5.98
N GLY A 79 6.49 -23.98 7.16
CA GLY A 79 7.58 -24.22 8.12
C GLY A 79 8.93 -23.64 7.71
N THR A 80 9.03 -22.93 6.59
CA THR A 80 10.28 -22.32 6.09
C THR A 80 10.77 -21.17 6.98
N MET A 81 9.87 -20.52 7.72
CA MET A 81 10.24 -19.52 8.71
C MET A 81 11.09 -20.14 9.84
N ARG A 82 10.78 -21.36 10.27
CA ARG A 82 11.57 -22.10 11.26
C ARG A 82 12.99 -22.36 10.76
N LEU A 83 13.14 -22.80 9.51
CA LEU A 83 14.46 -23.00 8.89
C LEU A 83 15.27 -21.70 8.82
N THR A 84 14.60 -20.59 8.49
CA THR A 84 15.23 -19.26 8.48
C THR A 84 15.77 -18.90 9.86
N PHE A 85 15.01 -19.14 10.94
CA PHE A 85 15.43 -18.83 12.31
C PHE A 85 16.50 -19.79 12.85
N GLN A 86 16.57 -21.03 12.36
CA GLN A 86 17.68 -21.94 12.67
C GLN A 86 19.00 -21.46 12.02
N ALA A 87 18.91 -20.95 10.78
CA ALA A 87 20.07 -20.41 10.08
C ALA A 87 20.52 -19.03 10.62
N VAL A 88 19.61 -18.26 11.20
CA VAL A 88 19.84 -16.91 11.73
C VAL A 88 19.32 -16.84 13.17
N PRO A 89 20.16 -17.15 14.19
CA PRO A 89 19.74 -17.20 15.59
C PRO A 89 19.12 -15.90 16.10
N ARG A 90 19.58 -14.76 15.58
CA ARG A 90 18.93 -13.47 15.80
C ARG A 90 17.81 -13.29 14.79
N ARG A 91 16.54 -13.52 15.19
CA ARG A 91 15.35 -13.48 14.34
C ARG A 91 15.09 -12.10 13.69
N VAL A 92 15.38 -11.01 14.41
CA VAL A 92 15.11 -9.64 13.99
C VAL A 92 15.79 -9.26 12.66
N PRO A 93 17.10 -9.52 12.44
CA PRO A 93 17.73 -9.20 11.15
C PRO A 93 17.10 -9.89 9.94
N ALA A 94 16.60 -11.12 10.09
CA ALA A 94 15.90 -11.82 9.01
C ALA A 94 14.57 -11.14 8.67
N LEU A 95 13.79 -10.72 9.69
CA LEU A 95 12.53 -10.01 9.50
C LEU A 95 12.75 -8.61 8.92
N LEU A 96 13.81 -7.92 9.35
CA LEU A 96 14.20 -6.63 8.75
C LEU A 96 14.61 -6.79 7.28
N ALA A 97 15.38 -7.82 6.93
CA ALA A 97 15.73 -8.10 5.54
C ALA A 97 14.48 -8.36 4.68
N LYS A 98 13.51 -9.10 5.20
CA LYS A 98 12.22 -9.36 4.54
C LYS A 98 11.45 -8.07 4.26
N VAL A 99 11.19 -7.26 5.28
CA VAL A 99 10.43 -6.02 5.12
C VAL A 99 11.15 -5.03 4.21
N THR A 100 12.49 -4.99 4.26
CA THR A 100 13.29 -4.13 3.37
C THR A 100 13.12 -4.52 1.90
N ILE A 101 13.17 -5.83 1.56
CA ILE A 101 13.01 -6.28 0.17
C ILE A 101 11.57 -6.03 -0.31
N ILE A 102 10.55 -6.40 0.47
CA ILE A 102 9.15 -6.22 0.07
C ILE A 102 8.82 -4.72 0.02
N GLY A 103 9.31 -3.91 0.96
CA GLY A 103 9.14 -2.46 0.97
C GLY A 103 9.83 -1.77 -0.21
N ALA A 104 11.06 -2.18 -0.56
CA ALA A 104 11.76 -1.66 -1.73
C ALA A 104 11.02 -1.98 -3.04
N VAL A 105 10.51 -3.22 -3.18
CA VAL A 105 9.66 -3.59 -4.31
C VAL A 105 8.39 -2.76 -4.33
N GLY A 106 7.75 -2.54 -3.18
CA GLY A 106 6.60 -1.66 -3.06
C GLY A 106 6.91 -0.22 -3.48
N ALA A 107 8.03 0.35 -3.01
CA ALA A 107 8.45 1.70 -3.37
C ALA A 107 8.67 1.87 -4.89
N VAL A 108 9.35 0.93 -5.51
CA VAL A 108 9.57 0.93 -6.97
C VAL A 108 8.25 0.78 -7.72
N LEU A 109 7.40 -0.15 -7.30
CA LEU A 109 6.08 -0.33 -7.88
C LEU A 109 5.23 0.94 -7.77
N GLY A 110 5.23 1.60 -6.61
CA GLY A 110 4.52 2.85 -6.38
C GLY A 110 4.98 3.97 -7.32
N LEU A 111 6.30 4.09 -7.57
CA LEU A 111 6.82 5.03 -8.58
C LEU A 111 6.28 4.71 -9.98
N VAL A 112 6.37 3.44 -10.38
CA VAL A 112 5.94 3.02 -11.72
C VAL A 112 4.42 3.19 -11.90
N VAL A 113 3.63 2.89 -10.87
CA VAL A 113 2.17 3.11 -10.86
C VAL A 113 1.85 4.61 -10.90
N GLY A 114 2.51 5.43 -10.07
CA GLY A 114 2.27 6.87 -10.02
C GLY A 114 2.52 7.56 -11.36
N PHE A 115 3.69 7.33 -11.96
CA PHE A 115 4.01 7.87 -13.28
C PHE A 115 3.17 7.24 -14.40
N GLY A 116 2.88 5.93 -14.30
CA GLY A 116 2.04 5.22 -15.26
C GLY A 116 0.61 5.77 -15.28
N ALA A 117 0.00 5.96 -14.12
CA ALA A 117 -1.35 6.52 -14.00
C ALA A 117 -1.42 7.97 -14.48
N TRP A 118 -0.41 8.79 -14.12
CA TRP A 118 -0.27 10.15 -14.65
C TRP A 118 -0.13 10.15 -16.18
N GLY A 119 0.76 9.30 -16.74
CA GLY A 119 0.96 9.18 -18.19
C GLY A 119 -0.29 8.70 -18.92
N VAL A 120 -1.05 7.76 -18.35
CA VAL A 120 -2.35 7.35 -18.92
C VAL A 120 -3.33 8.51 -18.90
N GLY A 121 -3.41 9.29 -17.81
CA GLY A 121 -4.26 10.46 -17.72
C GLY A 121 -3.97 11.48 -18.83
N THR A 122 -2.68 11.80 -19.07
CA THR A 122 -2.26 12.75 -20.12
C THR A 122 -2.56 12.23 -21.54
N LEU A 123 -2.51 10.91 -21.75
CA LEU A 123 -2.83 10.32 -23.05
C LEU A 123 -4.34 10.30 -23.34
N VAL A 124 -5.16 10.07 -22.33
CA VAL A 124 -6.62 9.98 -22.49
C VAL A 124 -7.29 11.35 -22.49
N GLN A 125 -6.71 12.33 -21.81
CA GLN A 125 -7.21 13.71 -21.71
C GLN A 125 -6.13 14.71 -22.17
N PRO A 126 -5.80 14.75 -23.48
CA PRO A 126 -4.71 15.59 -24.00
C PRO A 126 -4.99 17.10 -23.88
N ASP A 127 -6.26 17.50 -23.81
CA ASP A 127 -6.67 18.89 -23.66
C ASP A 127 -6.62 19.40 -22.22
N ALA A 128 -6.42 18.49 -21.24
CA ALA A 128 -6.31 18.87 -19.84
C ALA A 128 -4.86 19.24 -19.48
N ASP A 129 -4.72 20.29 -18.68
CA ASP A 129 -3.40 20.65 -18.13
C ASP A 129 -3.06 19.71 -16.95
N LEU A 130 -2.38 18.62 -17.28
CA LEU A 130 -1.86 17.64 -16.33
C LEU A 130 -0.34 17.76 -16.13
N ALA A 131 0.26 18.87 -16.56
CA ALA A 131 1.67 19.10 -16.33
C ALA A 131 1.99 19.29 -14.84
N LEU A 132 3.17 18.85 -14.42
CA LEU A 132 3.59 18.88 -13.01
C LEU A 132 4.23 20.23 -12.69
N HIS A 133 3.41 21.25 -12.39
CA HIS A 133 3.84 22.61 -12.11
C HIS A 133 4.10 22.88 -10.62
N SER A 134 3.39 22.20 -9.75
CA SER A 134 3.42 22.45 -8.30
C SER A 134 4.03 21.31 -7.50
N GLY A 135 4.55 21.63 -6.32
CA GLY A 135 5.01 20.61 -5.38
C GLY A 135 3.92 19.65 -4.91
N ALA A 136 2.65 20.06 -4.98
CA ALA A 136 1.50 19.19 -4.68
C ALA A 136 1.31 18.12 -5.75
N GLU A 137 1.44 18.47 -7.03
CA GLU A 137 1.35 17.54 -8.16
C GLU A 137 2.51 16.54 -8.16
N TRP A 138 3.73 17.03 -7.95
CA TRP A 138 4.89 16.14 -7.77
C TRP A 138 4.71 15.18 -6.60
N ARG A 139 4.13 15.66 -5.47
CA ARG A 139 3.81 14.80 -4.33
C ARG A 139 2.77 13.73 -4.71
N SER A 140 1.76 14.07 -5.50
CA SER A 140 0.73 13.12 -5.94
C SER A 140 1.34 11.93 -6.69
N VAL A 141 2.31 12.17 -7.57
CA VAL A 141 2.95 11.14 -8.38
C VAL A 141 4.06 10.42 -7.62
N LEU A 142 5.07 11.17 -7.12
CA LEU A 142 6.22 10.59 -6.42
C LEU A 142 5.83 9.99 -5.07
N GLY A 143 4.83 10.57 -4.41
CA GLY A 143 4.33 10.14 -3.11
C GLY A 143 3.77 8.72 -3.11
N GLN A 144 3.33 8.22 -4.27
CA GLN A 144 2.91 6.82 -4.39
C GLN A 144 4.02 5.84 -3.98
N SER A 145 5.29 6.18 -4.22
CA SER A 145 6.42 5.38 -3.76
C SER A 145 6.40 5.16 -2.25
N LEU A 146 6.19 6.23 -1.48
CA LEU A 146 6.14 6.16 -0.02
C LEU A 146 4.90 5.44 0.48
N VAL A 147 3.75 5.70 -0.13
CA VAL A 147 2.50 5.04 0.24
C VAL A 147 2.58 3.53 0.00
N PHE A 148 3.10 3.09 -1.16
CA PHE A 148 3.28 1.68 -1.45
C PHE A 148 4.32 1.03 -0.53
N LEU A 149 5.42 1.73 -0.20
CA LEU A 149 6.41 1.26 0.77
C LEU A 149 5.74 0.96 2.13
N PHE A 150 5.03 1.92 2.71
CA PHE A 150 4.40 1.73 4.01
C PHE A 150 3.23 0.74 3.97
N THR A 151 2.53 0.64 2.85
CA THR A 151 1.54 -0.43 2.61
C THR A 151 2.20 -1.81 2.69
N ALA A 152 3.36 -1.99 2.06
CA ALA A 152 4.11 -3.24 2.15
C ALA A 152 4.56 -3.55 3.58
N VAL A 153 5.03 -2.54 4.31
CA VAL A 153 5.42 -2.66 5.73
C VAL A 153 4.23 -3.11 6.58
N ALA A 154 3.06 -2.50 6.40
CA ALA A 154 1.82 -2.88 7.09
C ALA A 154 1.42 -4.32 6.79
N GLY A 155 1.46 -4.73 5.50
CA GLY A 155 1.14 -6.10 5.08
C GLY A 155 2.04 -7.15 5.71
N VAL A 156 3.36 -6.89 5.73
CA VAL A 156 4.32 -7.75 6.44
C VAL A 156 4.00 -7.81 7.94
N GLY A 157 3.70 -6.65 8.57
CA GLY A 157 3.34 -6.57 9.99
C GLY A 157 2.12 -7.43 10.34
N VAL A 158 1.04 -7.30 9.59
CA VAL A 158 -0.19 -8.09 9.76
C VAL A 158 0.09 -9.58 9.58
N ALA A 159 0.87 -9.95 8.57
CA ALA A 159 1.23 -11.35 8.31
C ALA A 159 2.03 -11.98 9.47
N LEU A 160 2.95 -11.21 10.07
CA LEU A 160 3.73 -11.65 11.24
C LEU A 160 2.85 -11.81 12.50
N LEU A 161 1.83 -10.96 12.66
CA LEU A 161 0.89 -11.03 13.77
C LEU A 161 -0.02 -12.26 13.69
N LEU A 162 -0.59 -12.50 12.51
CA LEU A 162 -1.63 -13.50 12.32
C LEU A 162 -1.10 -14.89 11.94
N ARG A 163 0.07 -14.98 11.32
CA ARG A 163 0.79 -16.22 10.95
C ARG A 163 -0.04 -17.25 10.15
N ASN A 164 -1.19 -16.88 9.69
CA ASN A 164 -2.10 -17.68 8.88
C ASN A 164 -2.44 -16.90 7.62
N VAL A 165 -2.20 -17.49 6.45
CA VAL A 165 -2.39 -16.84 5.16
C VAL A 165 -3.84 -16.41 4.96
N ALA A 166 -4.79 -17.33 5.15
CA ALA A 166 -6.20 -17.06 4.89
C ALA A 166 -6.74 -15.98 5.83
N PHE A 167 -6.39 -16.06 7.13
CA PHE A 167 -6.85 -15.09 8.11
C PHE A 167 -6.21 -13.71 7.90
N ALA A 168 -4.91 -13.67 7.55
CA ALA A 168 -4.23 -12.40 7.27
C ALA A 168 -4.75 -11.73 5.99
N LEU A 169 -5.01 -12.49 4.92
CA LEU A 169 -5.64 -11.98 3.71
C LEU A 169 -7.06 -11.47 3.98
N ALA A 170 -7.88 -12.25 4.69
CA ALA A 170 -9.22 -11.81 5.05
C ALA A 170 -9.19 -10.51 5.85
N ALA A 171 -8.32 -10.41 6.86
CA ALA A 171 -8.19 -9.21 7.69
C ALA A 171 -7.83 -7.96 6.88
N VAL A 172 -6.79 -8.03 6.01
CA VAL A 172 -6.38 -6.86 5.23
C VAL A 172 -7.39 -6.49 4.16
N LEU A 173 -8.03 -7.47 3.49
CA LEU A 173 -9.02 -7.20 2.46
C LEU A 173 -10.33 -6.66 3.05
N VAL A 174 -10.82 -7.24 4.13
CA VAL A 174 -12.02 -6.73 4.82
C VAL A 174 -11.76 -5.31 5.34
N TRP A 175 -10.58 -5.05 5.90
CA TRP A 175 -10.25 -3.71 6.37
C TRP A 175 -10.24 -2.69 5.22
N THR A 176 -9.46 -2.95 4.17
CA THR A 176 -9.24 -1.98 3.10
C THR A 176 -10.43 -1.80 2.17
N GLN A 177 -11.20 -2.87 1.93
CA GLN A 177 -12.29 -2.84 0.95
C GLN A 177 -13.67 -2.61 1.55
N LEU A 178 -13.85 -2.96 2.82
CA LEU A 178 -15.15 -2.85 3.47
C LEU A 178 -15.14 -1.87 4.64
N LEU A 179 -14.29 -2.08 5.66
CA LEU A 179 -14.42 -1.36 6.91
C LEU A 179 -14.17 0.14 6.76
N GLU A 180 -13.11 0.54 6.05
CA GLU A 180 -12.84 1.98 5.87
C GLU A 180 -13.99 2.69 5.14
N GLY A 181 -14.53 2.09 4.07
CA GLY A 181 -15.65 2.67 3.35
C GLY A 181 -16.96 2.67 4.13
N LEU A 182 -17.24 1.61 4.90
CA LEU A 182 -18.48 1.50 5.67
C LEU A 182 -18.54 2.44 6.88
N VAL A 183 -17.40 2.80 7.45
CA VAL A 183 -17.34 3.72 8.60
C VAL A 183 -18.02 5.05 8.30
N VAL A 184 -17.98 5.54 7.06
CA VAL A 184 -18.62 6.80 6.64
C VAL A 184 -20.13 6.80 6.91
N PHE A 185 -20.79 5.65 6.82
CA PHE A 185 -22.23 5.51 6.98
C PHE A 185 -22.71 5.49 8.45
N ILE A 186 -21.79 5.53 9.42
CA ILE A 186 -22.16 5.60 10.85
C ILE A 186 -22.75 6.98 11.14
N PRO A 187 -24.03 7.08 11.56
CA PRO A 187 -24.68 8.36 11.84
C PRO A 187 -23.95 9.15 12.93
N GLY A 188 -23.67 10.41 12.69
CA GLY A 188 -23.06 11.34 13.66
C GLY A 188 -21.55 11.22 13.84
N ALA A 189 -20.99 10.01 13.87
CA ALA A 189 -19.57 9.77 14.14
C ALA A 189 -18.75 9.37 12.90
N GLY A 190 -19.39 8.83 11.86
CA GLY A 190 -18.72 8.20 10.73
C GLY A 190 -17.68 9.09 10.05
N LYS A 191 -18.02 10.33 9.77
CA LYS A 191 -17.11 11.31 9.13
C LYS A 191 -15.88 11.59 10.00
N HIS A 192 -16.06 11.71 11.32
CA HIS A 192 -14.96 11.97 12.25
C HIS A 192 -14.02 10.76 12.38
N ILE A 193 -14.55 9.54 12.28
CA ILE A 193 -13.74 8.32 12.32
C ILE A 193 -13.03 8.12 10.97
N TYR A 194 -13.74 8.33 9.85
CA TYR A 194 -13.21 8.11 8.50
C TYR A 194 -11.95 8.94 8.21
N GLN A 195 -11.91 10.20 8.65
CA GLN A 195 -10.74 11.06 8.49
C GLN A 195 -9.44 10.52 9.12
N TRP A 196 -9.57 9.57 10.06
CA TRP A 196 -8.45 8.92 10.75
C TRP A 196 -8.19 7.49 10.22
N MET A 197 -8.88 7.05 9.17
CA MET A 197 -8.61 5.74 8.59
C MET A 197 -7.26 5.72 7.87
N PRO A 198 -6.44 4.66 8.07
CA PRO A 198 -5.06 4.62 7.57
C PRO A 198 -4.95 4.78 6.06
N PHE A 199 -5.80 4.08 5.28
CA PHE A 199 -5.72 4.14 3.82
C PHE A 199 -6.33 5.43 3.27
N HIS A 200 -7.35 5.99 3.94
CA HIS A 200 -7.82 7.34 3.66
C HIS A 200 -6.71 8.38 3.88
N ALA A 201 -5.95 8.27 4.98
CA ALA A 201 -4.80 9.15 5.23
C ALA A 201 -3.73 9.04 4.12
N ALA A 202 -3.50 7.84 3.60
CA ALA A 202 -2.61 7.63 2.47
C ALA A 202 -3.14 8.30 1.18
N ASP A 203 -4.46 8.28 0.95
CA ASP A 203 -5.09 8.96 -0.20
C ASP A 203 -5.05 10.47 -0.08
N GLU A 204 -5.27 11.03 1.12
CA GLU A 204 -5.12 12.46 1.40
C GLU A 204 -3.69 12.96 1.15
N PHE A 205 -2.68 12.16 1.52
CA PHE A 205 -1.29 12.51 1.26
C PHE A 205 -0.99 12.71 -0.23
N VAL A 206 -1.50 11.82 -1.09
CA VAL A 206 -1.27 11.91 -2.55
C VAL A 206 -2.29 12.78 -3.27
N GLY A 207 -3.25 13.37 -2.55
CA GLY A 207 -4.27 14.25 -3.12
C GLY A 207 -5.38 13.52 -3.89
N ALA A 208 -5.52 12.21 -3.67
CA ALA A 208 -6.58 11.38 -4.25
C ALA A 208 -7.85 11.33 -3.36
N GLY A 209 -7.79 11.85 -2.14
CA GLY A 209 -8.89 11.76 -1.15
C GLY A 209 -10.14 12.56 -1.52
N GLY A 210 -9.99 13.65 -2.27
CA GLY A 210 -11.10 14.57 -2.57
C GLY A 210 -12.26 13.98 -3.37
N PHE A 211 -12.01 12.98 -4.21
CA PHE A 211 -13.05 12.30 -4.99
C PHE A 211 -13.72 11.16 -4.20
N ALA A 212 -12.95 10.45 -3.39
CA ALA A 212 -13.48 9.38 -2.54
C ALA A 212 -14.48 9.90 -1.49
N ALA A 213 -14.36 11.18 -1.12
CA ALA A 213 -15.30 11.83 -0.23
C ALA A 213 -16.70 12.06 -0.87
N GLY A 214 -16.82 12.04 -2.21
CA GLY A 214 -18.09 12.24 -2.92
C GLY A 214 -18.89 13.45 -2.43
N PRO A 215 -20.22 13.34 -2.31
CA PRO A 215 -21.07 14.40 -1.73
C PRO A 215 -20.87 14.58 -0.22
N LEU A 216 -20.03 13.76 0.41
CA LEU A 216 -19.65 13.88 1.81
C LEU A 216 -18.60 15.00 1.91
N GLN A 217 -19.05 16.23 2.10
CA GLN A 217 -18.16 17.32 2.48
C GLN A 217 -17.49 16.94 3.82
N LEU A 218 -16.30 16.36 3.74
CA LEU A 218 -15.47 16.20 4.92
C LEU A 218 -15.06 17.60 5.37
N SER A 219 -15.18 17.84 6.66
CA SER A 219 -14.65 19.06 7.29
C SER A 219 -13.17 19.18 6.97
N ALA A 220 -12.63 20.40 6.99
CA ALA A 220 -11.23 20.68 6.66
C ALA A 220 -10.28 19.58 7.17
N ALA A 221 -9.37 19.14 6.30
CA ALA A 221 -8.40 18.10 6.60
C ALA A 221 -7.66 18.38 7.91
N PRO A 222 -7.72 17.50 8.93
CA PRO A 222 -7.14 17.77 10.25
C PRO A 222 -5.62 17.81 10.25
N LEU A 223 -4.97 17.25 9.24
CA LEU A 223 -3.52 17.17 9.14
C LEU A 223 -3.04 17.79 7.81
N SER A 224 -1.79 18.27 7.82
CA SER A 224 -1.09 18.59 6.57
C SER A 224 -0.84 17.31 5.76
N PRO A 225 -0.62 17.37 4.44
CA PRO A 225 -0.34 16.18 3.64
C PRO A 225 0.81 15.33 4.20
N TRP A 226 1.90 15.94 4.62
CA TRP A 226 3.02 15.23 5.24
C TRP A 226 2.68 14.66 6.63
N GLY A 227 1.75 15.30 7.36
CA GLY A 227 1.19 14.79 8.60
C GLY A 227 0.42 13.49 8.38
N TYR A 228 -0.36 13.40 7.31
CA TYR A 228 -1.07 12.18 6.92
C TYR A 228 -0.11 11.04 6.56
N LEU A 229 0.97 11.33 5.82
CA LEU A 229 2.01 10.32 5.56
C LEU A 229 2.66 9.84 6.85
N GLY A 230 3.02 10.77 7.75
CA GLY A 230 3.62 10.44 9.05
C GLY A 230 2.70 9.55 9.90
N TYR A 231 1.39 9.85 9.91
CA TYR A 231 0.38 9.05 10.58
C TYR A 231 0.27 7.64 9.98
N PHE A 232 0.15 7.52 8.66
CA PHE A 232 0.10 6.23 7.97
C PHE A 232 1.39 5.40 8.18
N ALA A 233 2.55 6.06 8.10
CA ALA A 233 3.84 5.44 8.37
C ALA A 233 3.95 4.93 9.81
N ALA A 234 3.50 5.72 10.78
CA ALA A 234 3.52 5.34 12.20
C ALA A 234 2.66 4.08 12.45
N ILE A 235 1.45 4.00 11.90
CA ILE A 235 0.59 2.81 12.01
C ILE A 235 1.27 1.60 11.33
N SER A 236 1.80 1.76 10.13
CA SER A 236 2.45 0.69 9.38
C SER A 236 3.66 0.12 10.13
N VAL A 237 4.51 1.01 10.67
CA VAL A 237 5.67 0.63 11.46
C VAL A 237 5.24 0.00 12.79
N ALA A 238 4.21 0.52 13.45
CA ALA A 238 3.68 -0.05 14.69
C ALA A 238 3.18 -1.50 14.48
N LEU A 239 2.45 -1.76 13.40
CA LEU A 239 2.02 -3.11 13.03
C LEU A 239 3.21 -4.04 12.78
N PHE A 240 4.23 -3.55 12.08
CA PHE A 240 5.45 -4.33 11.84
C PHE A 240 6.21 -4.62 13.14
N VAL A 241 6.43 -3.63 13.98
CA VAL A 241 7.11 -3.80 15.27
C VAL A 241 6.35 -4.76 16.17
N ALA A 242 5.03 -4.63 16.27
CA ALA A 242 4.18 -5.56 17.02
C ALA A 242 4.33 -7.00 16.47
N GLY A 243 4.33 -7.17 15.14
CA GLY A 243 4.56 -8.45 14.49
C GLY A 243 5.92 -9.05 14.82
N VAL A 244 6.98 -8.23 14.78
CA VAL A 244 8.34 -8.66 15.16
C VAL A 244 8.40 -9.09 16.63
N VAL A 245 7.84 -8.31 17.54
CA VAL A 245 7.81 -8.62 18.98
C VAL A 245 7.07 -9.93 19.25
N VAL A 246 5.89 -10.10 18.66
CA VAL A 246 5.11 -11.35 18.79
C VAL A 246 5.89 -12.54 18.23
N THR A 247 6.55 -12.35 17.06
CA THR A 247 7.34 -13.43 16.43
C THR A 247 8.62 -13.75 17.22
N ALA A 248 9.22 -12.77 17.88
CA ALA A 248 10.40 -13.00 18.72
C ALA A 248 10.06 -13.75 20.02
N LYS A 249 8.87 -13.52 20.61
CA LYS A 249 8.43 -14.10 21.88
C LYS A 249 7.80 -15.50 21.73
N ARG A 250 7.19 -15.79 20.58
CA ARG A 250 6.58 -17.10 20.32
C ARG A 250 7.58 -18.00 19.60
N ASP A 251 7.64 -19.26 20.01
CA ASP A 251 8.39 -20.28 19.26
C ASP A 251 7.71 -20.48 17.90
N ALA A 252 8.55 -20.51 16.87
CA ALA A 252 8.09 -20.70 15.49
C ALA A 252 7.90 -22.20 15.19
#